data_1162ff1e6d856251e1837ed6d315afe8
#
_entry.id   1162ff1e6d856251e1837ed6d315afe8
#
_cell.length_a   1.000
_cell.length_b   1.000
_cell.length_c   1.000
_cell.angle_alpha   90.00
_cell.angle_beta   90.00
_cell.angle_gamma   90.00
#
_symmetry.space_group_name_H-M   'P 1'
#
loop_
_entity.id
_entity.type
_entity.pdbx_description
1 polymer ?
#
loop_
_entity_poly.entity_id
_entity_poly.type
_entity_poly.pdbx_seq_one_letter_code
_entity_poly.pdbx_strand_id
1 'polypeptide(L)'
;MIRSASKTTVDPNEVKRFQLLANKWWNEQGDFAALHSMNDLRVPFIRDNLLNAHGGRRPGKPLAGLRILDVGCGGGLLTEPLGRLGADVLGIDPVADSIGTAEVHAWHDPDLRGNVRYRAITLEELSEKGGQGAGQFDAVVASEVVEHLADLETFTLCCNQVLKPGGSLFITTINKTQLSYALAIVAAEEVLRIVPSGTHDWDKFVSPMELERLLESNGFHVESIRGMLYNPLSGSWSWTESTSINYALHAVKLEEEPNLDEDDPEDPTVIVAQAKARRWYN
;
A
#
# COMPACT_ATOMS: atom_id res chain seq x y z
N MET A 1 -1.96 36.42 6.22
CA MET A 1 -1.33 35.13 5.94
C MET A 1 -2.15 34.06 6.63
N ILE A 2 -3.03 33.42 5.92
CA ILE A 2 -3.76 32.22 6.40
C ILE A 2 -2.73 31.09 6.33
N ARG A 3 -2.28 30.59 7.49
CA ARG A 3 -1.53 29.33 7.55
C ARG A 3 -2.47 28.26 7.02
N SER A 4 -2.19 27.71 5.84
CA SER A 4 -2.76 26.46 5.39
C SER A 4 -2.46 25.43 6.48
N ALA A 5 -3.50 24.87 7.11
CA ALA A 5 -3.33 23.72 7.96
C ALA A 5 -2.65 22.64 7.11
N SER A 6 -1.52 22.13 7.55
CA SER A 6 -0.87 21.03 6.86
C SER A 6 -1.86 19.87 6.82
N LYS A 7 -2.28 19.47 5.62
CA LYS A 7 -3.10 18.28 5.45
C LYS A 7 -2.26 17.10 5.92
N THR A 8 -2.78 16.29 6.83
CA THR A 8 -2.11 15.10 7.34
C THR A 8 -3.02 13.89 7.14
N THR A 9 -2.43 12.76 6.73
CA THR A 9 -3.13 11.47 6.64
C THR A 9 -3.34 10.84 8.01
N VAL A 10 -2.61 11.29 9.04
CA VAL A 10 -2.58 10.67 10.37
C VAL A 10 -3.75 11.13 11.24
N ASP A 11 -4.53 10.15 11.76
CA ASP A 11 -5.51 10.38 12.82
C ASP A 11 -4.85 10.16 14.20
N PRO A 12 -4.78 11.18 15.07
CA PRO A 12 -4.12 11.06 16.38
C PRO A 12 -4.79 10.02 17.31
N ASN A 13 -6.09 9.72 17.13
CA ASN A 13 -6.77 8.72 17.94
C ASN A 13 -6.36 7.31 17.52
N GLU A 14 -6.20 7.08 16.21
CA GLU A 14 -5.68 5.83 15.68
C GLU A 14 -4.24 5.58 16.17
N VAL A 15 -3.38 6.58 16.12
CA VAL A 15 -2.00 6.48 16.65
C VAL A 15 -2.00 6.01 18.10
N LYS A 16 -2.81 6.63 18.97
CA LYS A 16 -2.90 6.23 20.37
C LYS A 16 -3.38 4.78 20.55
N ARG A 17 -4.35 4.35 19.74
CA ARG A 17 -4.87 3.00 19.79
C ARG A 17 -3.82 1.98 19.37
N PHE A 18 -3.14 2.18 18.26
CA PHE A 18 -2.07 1.28 17.80
C PHE A 18 -0.85 1.29 18.72
N GLN A 19 -0.57 2.41 19.40
CA GLN A 19 0.47 2.47 20.41
C GLN A 19 0.22 1.49 21.56
N LEU A 20 -1.03 1.34 22.00
CA LEU A 20 -1.41 0.37 23.05
C LEU A 20 -1.25 -1.10 22.61
N LEU A 21 -1.27 -1.35 21.31
CA LEU A 21 -1.19 -2.68 20.71
C LEU A 21 0.22 -3.04 20.22
N ALA A 22 1.17 -2.09 20.28
CA ALA A 22 2.47 -2.20 19.61
C ALA A 22 3.30 -3.43 20.01
N ASN A 23 3.17 -3.92 21.23
CA ASN A 23 3.88 -5.11 21.71
C ASN A 23 3.21 -6.45 21.36
N LYS A 24 2.04 -6.42 20.72
CA LYS A 24 1.24 -7.61 20.41
C LYS A 24 1.36 -8.09 18.96
N TRP A 25 2.05 -7.34 18.09
CA TRP A 25 2.11 -7.59 16.65
C TRP A 25 2.46 -9.03 16.30
N TRP A 26 3.43 -9.64 16.99
CA TRP A 26 3.95 -10.97 16.68
C TRP A 26 3.30 -12.11 17.49
N ASN A 27 2.22 -11.83 18.21
CA ASN A 27 1.40 -12.88 18.80
C ASN A 27 0.43 -13.44 17.74
N GLU A 28 0.83 -14.54 17.10
CA GLU A 28 0.04 -15.18 16.04
C GLU A 28 -1.35 -15.70 16.47
N GLN A 29 -1.57 -15.84 17.78
CA GLN A 29 -2.86 -16.24 18.36
C GLN A 29 -3.59 -15.07 19.04
N GLY A 30 -3.06 -13.86 18.91
CA GLY A 30 -3.57 -12.64 19.51
C GLY A 30 -4.43 -11.79 18.59
N ASP A 31 -4.49 -10.50 18.92
CA ASP A 31 -5.32 -9.49 18.25
C ASP A 31 -5.01 -9.35 16.74
N PHE A 32 -3.81 -9.75 16.28
CA PHE A 32 -3.38 -9.65 14.89
C PHE A 32 -3.34 -11.01 14.14
N ALA A 33 -3.94 -12.07 14.71
CA ALA A 33 -3.97 -13.40 14.09
C ALA A 33 -4.51 -13.39 12.64
N ALA A 34 -5.56 -12.62 12.38
CA ALA A 34 -6.13 -12.49 11.05
C ALA A 34 -5.17 -11.81 10.06
N LEU A 35 -4.32 -10.85 10.51
CA LEU A 35 -3.31 -10.21 9.65
C LEU A 35 -2.14 -11.15 9.34
N HIS A 36 -1.75 -12.02 10.28
CA HIS A 36 -0.75 -13.05 10.03
C HIS A 36 -1.20 -13.99 8.92
N SER A 37 -2.42 -14.56 9.03
CA SER A 37 -2.96 -15.47 8.02
C SER A 37 -3.29 -14.78 6.68
N MET A 38 -3.51 -13.46 6.67
CA MET A 38 -3.72 -12.70 5.43
C MET A 38 -2.48 -12.71 4.51
N ASN A 39 -1.30 -12.92 5.06
CA ASN A 39 -0.07 -13.03 4.27
C ASN A 39 -0.09 -14.18 3.26
N ASP A 40 -0.83 -15.25 3.53
CA ASP A 40 -0.99 -16.36 2.59
C ASP A 40 -1.68 -15.92 1.30
N LEU A 41 -2.45 -14.83 1.37
CA LEU A 41 -3.18 -14.28 0.23
C LEU A 41 -2.46 -13.06 -0.37
N ARG A 42 -2.11 -12.06 0.47
CA ARG A 42 -1.59 -10.77 -0.01
C ARG A 42 -0.15 -10.85 -0.50
N VAL A 43 0.71 -11.66 0.11
CA VAL A 43 2.10 -11.79 -0.34
C VAL A 43 2.22 -12.40 -1.74
N PRO A 44 1.55 -13.52 -2.08
CA PRO A 44 1.49 -14.00 -3.46
C PRO A 44 0.87 -13.00 -4.43
N PHE A 45 -0.20 -12.30 -4.02
CA PHE A 45 -0.85 -11.29 -4.85
C PHE A 45 0.12 -10.18 -5.25
N ILE A 46 0.84 -9.60 -4.29
CA ILE A 46 1.84 -8.55 -4.55
C ILE A 46 2.99 -9.10 -5.41
N ARG A 47 3.55 -10.25 -5.02
CA ARG A 47 4.66 -10.89 -5.74
C ARG A 47 4.32 -11.14 -7.21
N ASP A 48 3.18 -11.76 -7.48
CA ASP A 48 2.84 -12.21 -8.83
C ASP A 48 2.55 -11.03 -9.76
N ASN A 49 1.89 -9.97 -9.27
CA ASN A 49 1.68 -8.75 -10.04
C ASN A 49 3.01 -8.03 -10.32
N LEU A 50 3.92 -7.92 -9.34
CA LEU A 50 5.24 -7.33 -9.56
C LEU A 50 6.09 -8.13 -10.55
N LEU A 51 6.03 -9.46 -10.51
CA LEU A 51 6.73 -10.29 -11.48
C LEU A 51 6.17 -10.16 -12.90
N ASN A 52 4.87 -9.97 -13.03
CA ASN A 52 4.24 -9.70 -14.33
C ASN A 52 4.65 -8.34 -14.91
N ALA A 53 4.75 -7.31 -14.06
CA ALA A 53 5.13 -5.97 -14.47
C ALA A 53 6.63 -5.84 -14.81
N HIS A 54 7.51 -6.49 -14.06
CA HIS A 54 8.96 -6.30 -14.17
C HIS A 54 9.72 -7.45 -14.87
N GLY A 55 9.05 -8.51 -15.28
CA GLY A 55 9.60 -9.56 -16.16
C GLY A 55 10.76 -10.38 -15.60
N GLY A 56 11.14 -10.24 -14.34
CA GLY A 56 12.32 -10.87 -13.76
C GLY A 56 11.98 -12.00 -12.77
N ARG A 57 12.55 -13.19 -12.98
CA ARG A 57 12.50 -14.26 -11.97
C ARG A 57 13.92 -14.66 -11.58
N ARG A 58 14.32 -14.31 -10.35
CA ARG A 58 15.53 -14.87 -9.76
C ARG A 58 15.14 -16.03 -8.85
N PRO A 59 15.66 -17.26 -9.04
CA PRO A 59 15.38 -18.37 -8.15
C PRO A 59 15.65 -18.01 -6.68
N GLY A 60 14.69 -18.29 -5.80
CA GLY A 60 14.81 -18.06 -4.35
C GLY A 60 14.57 -16.63 -3.87
N LYS A 61 14.80 -15.61 -4.70
CA LYS A 61 14.58 -14.18 -4.38
C LYS A 61 13.88 -13.47 -5.54
N PRO A 62 12.60 -13.77 -5.79
CA PRO A 62 11.88 -13.31 -6.98
C PRO A 62 11.73 -11.78 -7.07
N LEU A 63 11.71 -11.06 -5.93
CA LEU A 63 11.58 -9.60 -5.86
C LEU A 63 12.93 -8.87 -5.74
N ALA A 64 14.07 -9.58 -5.93
CA ALA A 64 15.38 -8.95 -5.83
C ALA A 64 15.58 -7.84 -6.86
N GLY A 65 16.03 -6.68 -6.39
CA GLY A 65 16.23 -5.47 -7.18
C GLY A 65 15.03 -4.51 -7.17
N LEU A 66 13.87 -4.90 -6.64
CA LEU A 66 12.73 -4.02 -6.47
C LEU A 66 12.81 -3.30 -5.12
N ARG A 67 12.47 -2.01 -5.12
CA ARG A 67 12.32 -1.19 -3.92
C ARG A 67 10.84 -1.04 -3.58
N ILE A 68 10.44 -1.48 -2.40
CA ILE A 68 9.05 -1.48 -1.93
C ILE A 68 8.93 -0.58 -0.71
N LEU A 69 7.91 0.27 -0.68
CA LEU A 69 7.51 1.03 0.50
C LEU A 69 6.28 0.36 1.12
N ASP A 70 6.38 -0.02 2.38
CA ASP A 70 5.26 -0.54 3.19
C ASP A 70 4.77 0.58 4.10
N VAL A 71 3.62 1.16 3.76
CA VAL A 71 2.99 2.29 4.47
C VAL A 71 2.06 1.77 5.54
N GLY A 72 2.21 2.25 6.77
CA GLY A 72 1.49 1.71 7.93
C GLY A 72 1.93 0.29 8.24
N CYS A 73 3.25 0.04 8.21
CA CYS A 73 3.82 -1.30 8.33
C CYS A 73 3.59 -1.96 9.70
N GLY A 74 3.18 -1.19 10.73
CA GLY A 74 2.99 -1.67 12.09
C GLY A 74 4.23 -2.40 12.61
N GLY A 75 4.05 -3.61 13.09
CA GLY A 75 5.13 -4.49 13.57
C GLY A 75 5.91 -5.21 12.48
N GLY A 76 5.71 -4.90 11.18
CA GLY A 76 6.48 -5.48 10.08
C GLY A 76 5.91 -6.78 9.50
N LEU A 77 4.65 -7.12 9.79
CA LEU A 77 4.04 -8.38 9.36
C LEU A 77 4.06 -8.62 7.84
N LEU A 78 3.93 -7.55 7.03
CA LEU A 78 4.01 -7.63 5.58
C LEU A 78 5.40 -7.28 5.06
N THR A 79 6.09 -6.36 5.73
CA THR A 79 7.45 -5.92 5.36
C THR A 79 8.43 -7.08 5.30
N GLU A 80 8.44 -7.94 6.32
CA GLU A 80 9.40 -9.04 6.42
C GLU A 80 9.24 -10.11 5.33
N PRO A 81 8.05 -10.66 5.04
CA PRO A 81 7.92 -11.62 3.95
C PRO A 81 8.29 -11.05 2.58
N LEU A 82 8.03 -9.76 2.32
CA LEU A 82 8.49 -9.12 1.08
C LEU A 82 10.03 -9.00 1.04
N GLY A 83 10.66 -8.71 2.18
CA GLY A 83 12.12 -8.74 2.33
C GLY A 83 12.71 -10.12 2.11
N ARG A 84 12.10 -11.18 2.67
CA ARG A 84 12.54 -12.59 2.45
C ARG A 84 12.45 -12.99 0.97
N LEU A 85 11.50 -12.42 0.22
CA LEU A 85 11.43 -12.58 -1.24
C LEU A 85 12.50 -11.79 -2.02
N GLY A 86 13.33 -11.02 -1.32
CA GLY A 86 14.51 -10.33 -1.84
C GLY A 86 14.31 -8.86 -2.20
N ALA A 87 13.14 -8.27 -1.94
CA ALA A 87 12.93 -6.85 -2.14
C ALA A 87 13.74 -6.01 -1.14
N ASP A 88 14.15 -4.79 -1.55
CA ASP A 88 14.61 -3.73 -0.65
C ASP A 88 13.38 -3.00 -0.09
N VAL A 89 13.01 -3.30 1.15
CA VAL A 89 11.75 -2.82 1.73
C VAL A 89 12.02 -1.77 2.79
N LEU A 90 11.33 -0.63 2.66
CA LEU A 90 11.22 0.39 3.70
C LEU A 90 9.83 0.31 4.31
N GLY A 91 9.73 -0.08 5.58
CA GLY A 91 8.50 0.02 6.37
C GLY A 91 8.43 1.38 7.07
N ILE A 92 7.31 2.08 6.93
CA ILE A 92 7.04 3.33 7.65
C ILE A 92 5.74 3.23 8.44
N ASP A 93 5.75 3.80 9.64
CA ASP A 93 4.58 3.89 10.51
C ASP A 93 4.74 5.11 11.44
N PRO A 94 3.69 5.90 11.72
CA PRO A 94 3.78 7.01 12.67
C PRO A 94 3.93 6.55 14.12
N VAL A 95 3.62 5.27 14.44
CA VAL A 95 3.71 4.72 15.80
C VAL A 95 5.12 4.18 16.07
N ALA A 96 5.95 4.97 16.76
CA ALA A 96 7.34 4.62 17.03
C ALA A 96 7.50 3.28 17.81
N ASP A 97 6.55 2.95 18.70
CA ASP A 97 6.56 1.70 19.45
C ASP A 97 6.34 0.47 18.55
N SER A 98 5.51 0.60 17.51
CA SER A 98 5.32 -0.45 16.48
C SER A 98 6.61 -0.65 15.68
N ILE A 99 7.27 0.44 15.28
CA ILE A 99 8.56 0.39 14.59
C ILE A 99 9.61 -0.28 15.44
N GLY A 100 9.71 0.07 16.73
CA GLY A 100 10.63 -0.60 17.66
C GLY A 100 10.40 -2.11 17.74
N THR A 101 9.14 -2.55 17.75
CA THR A 101 8.78 -3.97 17.72
C THR A 101 9.21 -4.63 16.41
N ALA A 102 8.98 -3.97 15.27
CA ALA A 102 9.37 -4.46 13.94
C ALA A 102 10.90 -4.60 13.83
N GLU A 103 11.65 -3.61 14.26
CA GLU A 103 13.12 -3.63 14.25
C GLU A 103 13.68 -4.78 15.09
N VAL A 104 13.17 -4.96 16.32
CA VAL A 104 13.60 -6.05 17.21
C VAL A 104 13.31 -7.41 16.57
N HIS A 105 12.15 -7.59 15.97
CA HIS A 105 11.79 -8.87 15.35
C HIS A 105 12.66 -9.15 14.12
N ALA A 106 12.80 -8.19 13.21
CA ALA A 106 13.60 -8.35 11.99
C ALA A 106 15.10 -8.56 12.29
N TRP A 107 15.62 -8.03 13.40
CA TRP A 107 17.01 -8.21 13.80
C TRP A 107 17.40 -9.69 13.99
N HIS A 108 16.45 -10.53 14.41
CA HIS A 108 16.67 -11.95 14.64
C HIS A 108 16.72 -12.78 13.35
N ASP A 109 16.29 -12.21 12.21
CA ASP A 109 16.29 -12.90 10.92
C ASP A 109 17.45 -12.43 10.03
N PRO A 110 18.47 -13.30 9.79
CA PRO A 110 19.62 -12.95 8.94
C PRO A 110 19.24 -12.62 7.50
N ASP A 111 18.13 -13.18 6.99
CA ASP A 111 17.68 -12.98 5.60
C ASP A 111 17.12 -11.57 5.35
N LEU A 112 16.77 -10.85 6.42
CA LEU A 112 16.26 -9.48 6.36
C LEU A 112 17.35 -8.41 6.50
N ARG A 113 18.54 -8.82 6.94
CA ARG A 113 19.65 -7.89 7.16
C ARG A 113 20.09 -7.24 5.86
N GLY A 114 20.05 -5.92 5.82
CA GLY A 114 20.51 -5.12 4.69
C GLY A 114 19.48 -4.82 3.61
N ASN A 115 18.32 -5.49 3.63
CA ASN A 115 17.25 -5.24 2.67
C ASN A 115 15.89 -4.88 3.30
N VAL A 116 15.78 -4.90 4.64
CA VAL A 116 14.61 -4.40 5.37
C VAL A 116 15.04 -3.29 6.30
N ARG A 117 14.32 -2.19 6.26
CA ARG A 117 14.53 -1.02 7.12
C ARG A 117 13.20 -0.48 7.58
N TYR A 118 13.18 0.13 8.76
CA TYR A 118 12.00 0.74 9.34
C TYR A 118 12.26 2.19 9.71
N ARG A 119 11.23 3.03 9.66
CA ARG A 119 11.29 4.43 10.08
C ARG A 119 9.97 4.87 10.72
N ALA A 120 10.05 5.52 11.88
CA ALA A 120 8.89 6.13 12.53
C ALA A 120 8.63 7.51 11.91
N ILE A 121 7.98 7.54 10.74
CA ILE A 121 7.63 8.74 9.98
C ILE A 121 6.29 8.54 9.29
N THR A 122 5.68 9.64 8.87
CA THR A 122 4.49 9.64 8.02
C THR A 122 4.84 9.55 6.54
N LEU A 123 3.85 9.23 5.70
CA LEU A 123 4.03 9.20 4.25
C LEU A 123 4.28 10.60 3.69
N GLU A 124 3.65 11.64 4.26
CA GLU A 124 3.85 13.04 3.88
C GLU A 124 5.29 13.48 4.10
N GLU A 125 5.87 13.16 5.28
CA GLU A 125 7.27 13.48 5.58
C GLU A 125 8.23 12.81 4.60
N LEU A 126 7.91 11.60 4.13
CA LEU A 126 8.73 10.89 3.15
C LEU A 126 8.58 11.48 1.73
N SER A 127 7.38 11.94 1.38
CA SER A 127 7.03 12.43 0.04
C SER A 127 7.39 13.90 -0.22
N GLU A 128 7.72 14.68 0.82
CA GLU A 128 8.06 16.10 0.67
C GLU A 128 9.12 16.35 -0.42
N LYS A 129 8.93 17.43 -1.19
CA LYS A 129 9.84 17.80 -2.30
C LYS A 129 11.28 18.01 -1.78
N GLY A 130 12.20 17.19 -2.30
CA GLY A 130 13.58 17.11 -1.82
C GLY A 130 13.77 16.05 -0.74
N GLY A 131 12.69 15.38 -0.31
CA GLY A 131 12.74 14.20 0.55
C GLY A 131 13.37 13.00 -0.15
N GLN A 132 13.86 12.06 0.64
CA GLN A 132 14.55 10.86 0.16
C GLN A 132 13.62 9.83 -0.50
N GLY A 133 12.31 10.15 -0.68
CA GLY A 133 11.28 9.21 -1.12
C GLY A 133 10.72 9.44 -2.52
N ALA A 134 10.84 10.66 -3.07
CA ALA A 134 10.18 11.01 -4.34
C ALA A 134 10.67 10.18 -5.53
N GLY A 135 9.75 9.49 -6.23
CA GLY A 135 10.03 8.71 -7.44
C GLY A 135 11.03 7.56 -7.25
N GLN A 136 11.09 6.96 -6.05
CA GLN A 136 12.12 5.98 -5.75
C GLN A 136 11.63 4.54 -5.64
N PHE A 137 10.33 4.32 -5.46
CA PHE A 137 9.79 3.00 -5.21
C PHE A 137 9.19 2.38 -6.46
N ASP A 138 9.50 1.10 -6.68
CA ASP A 138 8.86 0.28 -7.71
C ASP A 138 7.44 -0.12 -7.30
N ALA A 139 7.21 -0.23 -5.99
CA ALA A 139 5.88 -0.48 -5.44
C ALA A 139 5.68 0.22 -4.10
N VAL A 140 4.42 0.57 -3.83
CA VAL A 140 3.89 0.95 -2.52
C VAL A 140 2.85 -0.09 -2.12
N VAL A 141 2.91 -0.57 -0.88
CA VAL A 141 1.87 -1.40 -0.28
C VAL A 141 1.27 -0.66 0.91
N ALA A 142 -0.06 -0.68 1.04
CA ALA A 142 -0.82 -0.12 2.14
C ALA A 142 -1.95 -1.10 2.50
N SER A 143 -1.66 -2.00 3.43
CA SER A 143 -2.56 -3.10 3.76
C SER A 143 -3.23 -2.86 5.09
N GLU A 144 -4.55 -2.75 5.11
CA GLU A 144 -5.38 -2.41 6.28
C GLU A 144 -4.96 -1.05 6.88
N VAL A 145 -4.86 -0.04 6.02
CA VAL A 145 -4.39 1.31 6.39
C VAL A 145 -5.41 2.38 6.03
N VAL A 146 -6.01 2.31 4.85
CA VAL A 146 -6.81 3.42 4.30
C VAL A 146 -8.05 3.75 5.13
N GLU A 147 -8.62 2.77 5.84
CA GLU A 147 -9.73 2.92 6.79
C GLU A 147 -9.34 3.65 8.08
N HIS A 148 -8.05 3.87 8.34
CA HIS A 148 -7.52 4.57 9.51
C HIS A 148 -7.03 5.99 9.20
N LEU A 149 -7.09 6.39 7.92
CA LEU A 149 -6.59 7.69 7.48
C LEU A 149 -7.59 8.82 7.72
N ALA A 150 -7.07 10.00 8.03
CA ALA A 150 -7.84 11.23 8.14
C ALA A 150 -8.10 11.90 6.77
N ASP A 151 -7.19 11.71 5.80
CA ASP A 151 -7.26 12.32 4.47
C ASP A 151 -6.73 11.35 3.41
N LEU A 152 -7.66 10.70 2.71
CA LEU A 152 -7.37 9.72 1.67
C LEU A 152 -6.85 10.36 0.36
N GLU A 153 -7.27 11.60 0.08
CA GLU A 153 -6.78 12.34 -1.09
C GLU A 153 -5.29 12.67 -0.94
N THR A 154 -4.89 13.23 0.21
CA THR A 154 -3.47 13.49 0.52
C THR A 154 -2.65 12.19 0.48
N PHE A 155 -3.17 11.09 1.02
CA PHE A 155 -2.51 9.79 0.94
C PHE A 155 -2.25 9.36 -0.51
N THR A 156 -3.26 9.45 -1.37
CA THR A 156 -3.16 9.05 -2.79
C THR A 156 -2.13 9.90 -3.54
N LEU A 157 -2.12 11.21 -3.31
CA LEU A 157 -1.12 12.14 -3.86
C LEU A 157 0.30 11.79 -3.41
N CYS A 158 0.50 11.51 -2.12
CA CYS A 158 1.80 11.12 -1.59
C CYS A 158 2.27 9.77 -2.15
N CYS A 159 1.36 8.78 -2.31
CA CYS A 159 1.69 7.52 -2.98
C CYS A 159 2.17 7.76 -4.42
N ASN A 160 1.49 8.63 -5.17
CA ASN A 160 1.91 8.98 -6.51
C ASN A 160 3.30 9.63 -6.52
N GLN A 161 3.60 10.54 -5.59
CA GLN A 161 4.89 11.22 -5.52
C GLN A 161 6.06 10.27 -5.25
N VAL A 162 5.89 9.27 -4.39
CA VAL A 162 6.98 8.35 -4.02
C VAL A 162 7.21 7.23 -5.03
N LEU A 163 6.18 6.89 -5.82
CA LEU A 163 6.27 5.86 -6.85
C LEU A 163 7.02 6.36 -8.10
N LYS A 164 7.82 5.47 -8.67
CA LYS A 164 8.33 5.63 -10.04
C LYS A 164 7.17 5.65 -11.04
N PRO A 165 7.32 6.31 -12.21
CA PRO A 165 6.41 6.08 -13.34
C PRO A 165 6.29 4.58 -13.64
N GLY A 166 5.06 4.07 -13.87
CA GLY A 166 4.78 2.64 -14.01
C GLY A 166 4.87 1.82 -12.72
N GLY A 167 5.14 2.45 -11.58
CA GLY A 167 5.19 1.78 -10.28
C GLY A 167 3.82 1.33 -9.79
N SER A 168 3.80 0.24 -9.01
CA SER A 168 2.58 -0.42 -8.53
C SER A 168 2.14 0.07 -7.15
N LEU A 169 0.83 0.26 -6.96
CA LEU A 169 0.20 0.51 -5.67
C LEU A 169 -0.71 -0.67 -5.31
N PHE A 170 -0.50 -1.26 -4.14
CA PHE A 170 -1.33 -2.34 -3.59
C PHE A 170 -2.03 -1.86 -2.33
N ILE A 171 -3.34 -2.03 -2.28
CA ILE A 171 -4.17 -1.68 -1.12
C ILE A 171 -5.02 -2.89 -0.75
N THR A 172 -5.09 -3.25 0.54
CA THR A 172 -6.14 -4.11 1.07
C THR A 172 -6.91 -3.34 2.13
N THR A 173 -8.24 -3.51 2.16
CA THR A 173 -9.09 -2.80 3.11
C THR A 173 -10.50 -3.39 3.19
N ILE A 174 -11.33 -2.83 4.07
CA ILE A 174 -12.72 -3.20 4.29
C ILE A 174 -13.63 -2.29 3.46
N ASN A 175 -14.59 -2.90 2.74
CA ASN A 175 -15.59 -2.16 1.96
C ASN A 175 -16.66 -1.52 2.85
N LYS A 176 -17.16 -0.36 2.46
CA LYS A 176 -18.26 0.38 3.12
C LYS A 176 -19.63 -0.21 2.77
N THR A 177 -19.97 -1.37 3.32
CA THR A 177 -21.26 -2.02 3.12
C THR A 177 -21.93 -2.36 4.46
N GLN A 178 -23.25 -2.56 4.43
CA GLN A 178 -23.94 -3.03 5.64
C GLN A 178 -23.51 -4.45 6.05
N LEU A 179 -23.10 -5.27 5.09
CA LEU A 179 -22.56 -6.61 5.35
C LEU A 179 -21.20 -6.53 6.05
N SER A 180 -20.29 -5.65 5.59
CA SER A 180 -19.02 -5.43 6.26
C SER A 180 -19.22 -4.85 7.67
N TYR A 181 -20.17 -3.94 7.85
CA TYR A 181 -20.56 -3.42 9.15
C TYR A 181 -20.97 -4.54 10.10
N ALA A 182 -21.88 -5.41 9.64
CA ALA A 182 -22.39 -6.50 10.45
C ALA A 182 -21.29 -7.51 10.81
N LEU A 183 -20.39 -7.81 9.89
CA LEU A 183 -19.34 -8.81 10.09
C LEU A 183 -18.10 -8.25 10.79
N ALA A 184 -17.62 -7.06 10.38
CA ALA A 184 -16.41 -6.49 10.96
C ALA A 184 -16.65 -5.87 12.34
N ILE A 185 -17.72 -5.08 12.51
CA ILE A 185 -17.99 -4.36 13.76
C ILE A 185 -18.81 -5.24 14.71
N VAL A 186 -19.97 -5.71 14.27
CA VAL A 186 -20.87 -6.41 15.19
C VAL A 186 -20.38 -7.82 15.50
N ALA A 187 -20.04 -8.60 14.46
CA ALA A 187 -19.65 -9.99 14.69
C ALA A 187 -18.20 -10.11 15.19
N ALA A 188 -17.25 -9.44 14.55
CA ALA A 188 -15.83 -9.59 14.88
C ALA A 188 -15.44 -8.89 16.19
N GLU A 189 -15.94 -7.68 16.43
CA GLU A 189 -15.58 -6.91 17.62
C GLU A 189 -16.45 -7.25 18.82
N GLU A 190 -17.78 -7.22 18.66
CA GLU A 190 -18.72 -7.29 19.79
C GLU A 190 -19.08 -8.74 20.18
N VAL A 191 -19.22 -9.64 19.19
CA VAL A 191 -19.67 -11.02 19.43
C VAL A 191 -18.52 -11.99 19.53
N LEU A 192 -17.68 -12.07 18.49
CA LEU A 192 -16.60 -13.06 18.39
C LEU A 192 -15.29 -12.57 19.01
N ARG A 193 -15.13 -11.26 19.21
CA ARG A 193 -13.92 -10.63 19.76
C ARG A 193 -12.63 -11.06 19.05
N ILE A 194 -12.72 -11.22 17.73
CA ILE A 194 -11.57 -11.57 16.86
C ILE A 194 -10.57 -10.43 16.81
N VAL A 195 -11.08 -9.19 16.89
CA VAL A 195 -10.30 -7.96 17.00
C VAL A 195 -10.82 -7.11 18.18
N PRO A 196 -10.02 -6.21 18.76
CA PRO A 196 -10.46 -5.33 19.85
C PRO A 196 -11.65 -4.47 19.46
N SER A 197 -12.59 -4.23 20.39
CA SER A 197 -13.73 -3.35 20.18
C SER A 197 -13.27 -1.93 19.83
N GLY A 198 -13.94 -1.30 18.85
CA GLY A 198 -13.59 0.02 18.33
C GLY A 198 -12.44 0.01 17.32
N THR A 199 -12.03 -1.16 16.82
CA THR A 199 -10.99 -1.27 15.80
C THR A 199 -11.43 -0.64 14.48
N HIS A 200 -12.71 -0.72 14.13
CA HIS A 200 -13.24 -0.24 12.87
C HIS A 200 -14.28 0.87 13.07
N ASP A 201 -14.09 1.98 12.36
CA ASP A 201 -15.08 3.04 12.22
C ASP A 201 -15.70 2.94 10.82
N TRP A 202 -17.00 2.59 10.77
CA TRP A 202 -17.70 2.36 9.51
C TRP A 202 -17.71 3.58 8.59
N ASP A 203 -17.70 4.79 9.15
CA ASP A 203 -17.68 6.03 8.35
C ASP A 203 -16.37 6.20 7.57
N LYS A 204 -15.30 5.55 8.03
CA LYS A 204 -13.99 5.53 7.38
C LYS A 204 -13.80 4.40 6.38
N PHE A 205 -14.75 3.45 6.28
CA PHE A 205 -14.67 2.40 5.27
C PHE A 205 -14.80 2.97 3.87
N VAL A 206 -14.03 2.45 2.93
CA VAL A 206 -13.93 2.97 1.57
C VAL A 206 -14.49 1.96 0.58
N SER A 207 -15.45 2.37 -0.26
CA SER A 207 -15.93 1.50 -1.31
C SER A 207 -14.91 1.35 -2.45
N PRO A 208 -14.85 0.17 -3.13
CA PRO A 208 -13.94 -0.02 -4.25
C PRO A 208 -14.09 1.05 -5.33
N MET A 209 -15.32 1.45 -5.64
CA MET A 209 -15.63 2.44 -6.68
C MET A 209 -15.17 3.86 -6.28
N GLU A 210 -15.27 4.23 -5.00
CA GLU A 210 -14.76 5.52 -4.51
C GLU A 210 -13.24 5.56 -4.56
N LEU A 211 -12.59 4.48 -4.13
CA LEU A 211 -11.13 4.37 -4.14
C LEU A 211 -10.60 4.37 -5.58
N GLU A 212 -11.21 3.62 -6.50
CA GLU A 212 -10.87 3.60 -7.93
C GLU A 212 -10.93 5.00 -8.54
N ARG A 213 -12.05 5.72 -8.39
CA ARG A 213 -12.20 7.10 -8.89
C ARG A 213 -11.16 8.05 -8.32
N LEU A 214 -10.87 7.92 -7.02
CA LEU A 214 -9.86 8.76 -6.37
C LEU A 214 -8.47 8.48 -6.92
N LEU A 215 -8.10 7.22 -7.11
CA LEU A 215 -6.82 6.82 -7.68
C LEU A 215 -6.69 7.30 -9.13
N GLU A 216 -7.71 7.09 -9.96
CA GLU A 216 -7.71 7.54 -11.37
C GLU A 216 -7.59 9.07 -11.49
N SER A 217 -8.27 9.83 -10.61
CA SER A 217 -8.16 11.29 -10.59
C SER A 217 -6.78 11.79 -10.12
N ASN A 218 -5.97 10.92 -9.51
CA ASN A 218 -4.63 11.22 -9.02
C ASN A 218 -3.51 10.52 -9.79
N GLY A 219 -3.75 10.17 -11.07
CA GLY A 219 -2.72 9.68 -11.98
C GLY A 219 -2.38 8.20 -11.82
N PHE A 220 -3.33 7.39 -11.39
CA PHE A 220 -3.24 5.93 -11.39
C PHE A 220 -4.21 5.31 -12.41
N HIS A 221 -3.88 4.11 -12.85
CA HIS A 221 -4.79 3.19 -13.52
C HIS A 221 -5.03 1.97 -12.64
N VAL A 222 -6.29 1.62 -12.39
CA VAL A 222 -6.64 0.46 -11.56
C VAL A 222 -6.65 -0.80 -12.43
N GLU A 223 -5.70 -1.70 -12.18
CA GLU A 223 -5.52 -2.94 -12.93
C GLU A 223 -6.48 -4.05 -12.47
N SER A 224 -6.73 -4.14 -11.16
CA SER A 224 -7.60 -5.17 -10.61
C SER A 224 -8.14 -4.84 -9.23
N ILE A 225 -9.37 -5.31 -8.97
CA ILE A 225 -9.99 -5.32 -7.65
C ILE A 225 -10.54 -6.73 -7.41
N ARG A 226 -10.17 -7.34 -6.29
CA ARG A 226 -10.55 -8.70 -5.93
C ARG A 226 -11.10 -8.76 -4.51
N GLY A 227 -12.20 -9.46 -4.31
CA GLY A 227 -12.77 -9.68 -3.00
C GLY A 227 -11.92 -10.63 -2.15
N MET A 228 -11.90 -10.39 -0.85
CA MET A 228 -11.25 -11.21 0.17
C MET A 228 -12.26 -11.60 1.24
N LEU A 229 -12.21 -12.84 1.70
CA LEU A 229 -13.10 -13.36 2.72
C LEU A 229 -12.31 -14.10 3.81
N TYR A 230 -12.48 -13.66 5.06
CA TYR A 230 -11.95 -14.34 6.23
C TYR A 230 -12.94 -15.39 6.75
N ASN A 231 -12.45 -16.58 7.01
CA ASN A 231 -13.21 -17.64 7.67
C ASN A 231 -12.74 -17.77 9.12
N PRO A 232 -13.53 -17.32 10.12
CA PRO A 232 -13.13 -17.34 11.52
C PRO A 232 -13.02 -18.75 12.10
N LEU A 233 -13.67 -19.76 11.49
CA LEU A 233 -13.59 -21.14 11.95
C LEU A 233 -12.25 -21.80 11.61
N SER A 234 -11.69 -21.47 10.44
CA SER A 234 -10.40 -21.98 10.01
C SER A 234 -9.23 -20.99 10.23
N GLY A 235 -9.53 -19.74 10.58
CA GLY A 235 -8.53 -18.69 10.71
C GLY A 235 -7.83 -18.33 9.38
N SER A 236 -8.45 -18.61 8.23
CA SER A 236 -7.85 -18.48 6.91
C SER A 236 -8.59 -17.50 6.02
N TRP A 237 -7.87 -16.90 5.07
CA TRP A 237 -8.41 -16.03 4.03
C TRP A 237 -8.54 -16.75 2.70
N SER A 238 -9.50 -16.35 1.90
CA SER A 238 -9.71 -16.83 0.54
C SER A 238 -10.10 -15.70 -0.40
N TRP A 239 -9.77 -15.85 -1.69
CA TRP A 239 -10.29 -14.97 -2.73
C TRP A 239 -11.76 -15.25 -3.00
N THR A 240 -12.51 -14.19 -3.30
CA THR A 240 -13.92 -14.24 -3.72
C THR A 240 -14.16 -13.23 -4.83
N GLU A 241 -15.18 -13.44 -5.65
CA GLU A 241 -15.61 -12.46 -6.65
C GLU A 241 -16.31 -11.25 -6.00
N SER A 242 -16.91 -11.46 -4.83
CA SER A 242 -17.63 -10.41 -4.11
C SER A 242 -16.66 -9.53 -3.32
N THR A 243 -16.69 -8.24 -3.59
CA THR A 243 -15.96 -7.20 -2.83
C THR A 243 -16.78 -6.65 -1.66
N SER A 244 -17.86 -7.33 -1.27
CA SER A 244 -18.83 -6.77 -0.28
C SER A 244 -18.28 -6.62 1.12
N ILE A 245 -17.19 -7.30 1.51
CA ILE A 245 -16.61 -7.24 2.86
C ILE A 245 -15.23 -6.64 2.81
N ASN A 246 -14.24 -7.41 2.39
CA ASN A 246 -12.86 -6.97 2.20
C ASN A 246 -12.46 -7.08 0.73
N TYR A 247 -11.53 -6.25 0.30
CA TYR A 247 -10.99 -6.33 -1.04
C TYR A 247 -9.51 -5.96 -1.09
N ALA A 248 -8.84 -6.47 -2.11
CA ALA A 248 -7.50 -6.07 -2.53
C ALA A 248 -7.59 -5.34 -3.86
N LEU A 249 -6.83 -4.26 -3.99
CA LEU A 249 -6.73 -3.44 -5.19
C LEU A 249 -5.28 -3.36 -5.63
N HIS A 250 -5.04 -3.47 -6.93
CA HIS A 250 -3.77 -3.18 -7.58
C HIS A 250 -3.99 -2.05 -8.59
N ALA A 251 -3.20 -0.99 -8.48
CA ALA A 251 -3.16 0.12 -9.42
C ALA A 251 -1.72 0.41 -9.85
N VAL A 252 -1.56 1.03 -11.01
CA VAL A 252 -0.26 1.41 -11.58
C VAL A 252 -0.25 2.91 -11.81
N LYS A 253 0.84 3.57 -11.38
CA LYS A 253 1.05 4.98 -11.66
C LYS A 253 1.24 5.19 -13.15
N LEU A 254 0.44 6.09 -13.74
CA LEU A 254 0.57 6.46 -15.13
C LEU A 254 1.93 7.11 -15.40
N GLU A 255 2.50 6.84 -16.57
CA GLU A 255 3.65 7.58 -17.05
C GLU A 255 3.20 9.00 -17.42
N GLU A 256 3.98 10.00 -17.06
CA GLU A 256 3.76 11.36 -17.56
C GLU A 256 4.00 11.33 -19.07
N GLU A 257 3.00 11.73 -19.85
CA GLU A 257 3.24 11.95 -21.29
C GLU A 257 4.36 12.98 -21.42
N PRO A 258 5.40 12.73 -22.25
CA PRO A 258 6.42 13.73 -22.51
C PRO A 258 5.74 15.01 -23.00
N ASN A 259 6.00 16.13 -22.33
CA ASN A 259 5.49 17.43 -22.74
C ASN A 259 6.01 17.71 -24.16
N LEU A 260 5.13 17.53 -25.15
CA LEU A 260 5.44 17.85 -26.55
C LEU A 260 5.58 19.37 -26.80
N ASP A 261 5.33 20.19 -25.77
CA ASP A 261 5.40 21.65 -25.83
C ASP A 261 6.81 22.23 -25.54
N GLU A 262 7.79 21.39 -25.12
CA GLU A 262 9.20 21.80 -24.94
C GLU A 262 10.11 21.40 -26.12
N ASP A 263 9.56 20.88 -27.22
CA ASP A 263 10.32 20.67 -28.43
C ASP A 263 10.73 22.04 -29.00
N ASP A 264 12.00 22.39 -28.86
CA ASP A 264 12.62 23.54 -29.51
C ASP A 264 12.32 23.45 -31.02
N PRO A 265 11.57 24.40 -31.61
CA PRO A 265 11.19 24.34 -33.03
C PRO A 265 12.42 24.38 -33.98
N GLU A 266 13.61 24.55 -33.49
CA GLU A 266 14.87 24.56 -34.24
C GLU A 266 15.63 23.23 -34.20
N ASP A 267 15.21 22.19 -33.48
CA ASP A 267 15.87 20.86 -33.50
C ASP A 267 15.55 20.14 -34.84
N PRO A 268 16.55 19.94 -35.71
CA PRO A 268 16.33 19.28 -37.00
C PRO A 268 15.85 17.82 -36.89
N THR A 269 15.96 17.17 -35.74
CA THR A 269 15.49 15.80 -35.51
C THR A 269 13.95 15.74 -35.38
N VAL A 270 13.32 16.81 -34.89
CA VAL A 270 11.83 16.92 -34.76
C VAL A 270 11.21 17.04 -36.15
N ILE A 271 11.79 17.79 -37.06
CA ILE A 271 11.29 17.97 -38.42
C ILE A 271 11.27 16.62 -39.17
N VAL A 272 12.28 15.76 -38.95
CA VAL A 272 12.37 14.44 -39.58
C VAL A 272 11.30 13.47 -39.04
N ALA A 273 10.98 13.55 -37.74
CA ALA A 273 9.96 12.71 -37.11
C ALA A 273 8.54 13.09 -37.62
N GLN A 274 8.22 14.38 -37.70
CA GLN A 274 6.96 14.87 -38.22
C GLN A 274 6.77 14.56 -39.73
N ALA A 275 7.81 14.62 -40.50
CA ALA A 275 7.80 14.27 -41.96
C ALA A 275 7.59 12.76 -42.17
N LYS A 276 8.08 11.89 -41.27
CA LYS A 276 7.84 10.44 -41.30
C LYS A 276 6.41 10.09 -40.90
N ALA A 277 5.84 10.73 -39.89
CA ALA A 277 4.48 10.50 -39.43
C ALA A 277 3.46 10.84 -40.54
N ARG A 278 3.64 11.92 -41.28
CA ARG A 278 2.76 12.32 -42.41
C ARG A 278 2.78 11.35 -43.59
N ARG A 279 3.80 10.49 -43.72
CA ARG A 279 3.93 9.52 -44.82
C ARG A 279 3.10 8.24 -44.63
N TRP A 280 2.56 8.00 -43.44
CA TRP A 280 1.76 6.82 -43.10
C TRP A 280 0.25 7.09 -43.13
N TYR A 281 -0.19 8.34 -43.34
CA TYR A 281 -1.61 8.75 -43.38
C TYR A 281 -2.10 9.26 -44.74
N ASN A 282 -1.34 9.03 -45.82
CA ASN A 282 -1.81 9.27 -47.22
C ASN A 282 -1.78 8.00 -48.05
#